data_cd37b55cf51142109d59903028872c4b
#
_entry.id   cd37b55cf51142109d59903028872c4b
#
_cell.length_a   1.000
_cell.length_b   1.000
_cell.length_c   1.000
_cell.angle_alpha   90.00
_cell.angle_beta   90.00
_cell.angle_gamma   90.00
#
_symmetry.space_group_name_H-M   'P 1'
#
loop_
_entity.id
_entity.type
_entity.pdbx_description
1 polymer ?
#
loop_
_entity_poly.entity_id
_entity_poly.type
_entity_poly.pdbx_seq_one_letter_code
_entity_poly.pdbx_strand_id
1 'polypeptide(L)'
;MKKRAKSSPKAEASLLSRVAAALDRLAPPALSQTLPEKGDAFVWEPHLGALTEVAHVASIELPLLKAIENQRDTLIANTRRFADGLPANNALLWGARGMGKSSLVKAVHREVNRGKKSALVLIEVHREDIASLPLLLRLLRGGKRRYLLFCDDLSFDKDDTSYKSLKAVLEGGIEGRPDNVLFYATSNRRHLMPRDMMDNERATAINPGEAVEEKVSLSDRFGLWLGFHNCSQDDYLAMIEAYAANYGLKIAPEELRARALTWAMGRGSRSGRVAWQFIQDMAGELGKKI
;
A
#
# COMPACT_ATOMS: atom_id res chain seq x y z
N MET A 1 -2.50 -43.08 -56.77
CA MET A 1 -3.28 -43.00 -55.49
C MET A 1 -2.32 -43.20 -54.31
N LYS A 2 -1.95 -42.14 -53.57
CA LYS A 2 -1.11 -42.27 -52.34
C LYS A 2 -2.02 -42.64 -51.18
N LYS A 3 -1.80 -43.81 -50.57
CA LYS A 3 -2.48 -44.26 -49.34
C LYS A 3 -2.06 -43.29 -48.19
N ARG A 4 -3.01 -42.54 -47.63
CA ARG A 4 -2.81 -41.82 -46.33
C ARG A 4 -2.59 -42.89 -45.23
N ALA A 5 -1.40 -42.84 -44.63
CA ALA A 5 -1.12 -43.66 -43.46
C ALA A 5 -2.08 -43.24 -42.33
N LYS A 6 -2.93 -44.13 -41.83
CA LYS A 6 -3.74 -43.92 -40.65
C LYS A 6 -2.79 -43.92 -39.44
N SER A 7 -2.72 -42.83 -38.72
CA SER A 7 -2.00 -42.76 -37.43
C SER A 7 -2.62 -43.77 -36.41
N SER A 8 -1.76 -44.41 -35.68
CA SER A 8 -2.20 -45.35 -34.61
C SER A 8 -2.97 -44.58 -33.54
N PRO A 9 -4.11 -45.06 -32.98
CA PRO A 9 -4.86 -44.42 -31.92
C PRO A 9 -4.00 -44.02 -30.69
N LYS A 10 -2.95 -44.81 -30.40
CA LYS A 10 -1.95 -44.48 -29.36
C LYS A 10 -1.09 -43.29 -29.71
N ALA A 11 -0.75 -43.08 -30.98
CA ALA A 11 0.03 -41.92 -31.42
C ALA A 11 -0.81 -40.64 -31.38
N GLU A 12 -2.07 -40.69 -31.73
CA GLU A 12 -3.02 -39.56 -31.63
C GLU A 12 -3.29 -39.18 -30.18
N ALA A 13 -3.49 -40.12 -29.28
CA ALA A 13 -3.66 -39.87 -27.84
C ALA A 13 -2.40 -39.20 -27.24
N SER A 14 -1.19 -39.63 -27.66
CA SER A 14 0.07 -39.03 -27.23
C SER A 14 0.23 -37.58 -27.74
N LEU A 15 -0.18 -37.30 -28.99
CA LEU A 15 -0.14 -35.96 -29.56
C LEU A 15 -1.14 -35.03 -28.88
N LEU A 16 -2.37 -35.49 -28.61
CA LEU A 16 -3.39 -34.74 -27.88
C LEU A 16 -2.93 -34.38 -26.45
N SER A 17 -2.32 -35.36 -25.75
CA SER A 17 -1.76 -35.11 -24.42
C SER A 17 -0.63 -34.06 -24.42
N ARG A 18 0.22 -34.07 -25.46
CA ARG A 18 1.28 -33.06 -25.63
C ARG A 18 0.71 -31.69 -25.98
N VAL A 19 -0.34 -31.64 -26.81
CA VAL A 19 -1.04 -30.39 -27.13
C VAL A 19 -1.74 -29.81 -25.89
N ALA A 20 -2.45 -30.65 -25.13
CA ALA A 20 -3.08 -30.26 -23.85
C ALA A 20 -2.04 -29.70 -22.88
N ALA A 21 -0.92 -30.40 -22.68
CA ALA A 21 0.16 -29.91 -21.82
C ALA A 21 0.84 -28.64 -22.33
N ALA A 22 0.83 -28.38 -23.65
CA ALA A 22 1.30 -27.13 -24.21
C ALA A 22 0.30 -26.00 -24.03
N LEU A 23 -1.00 -26.26 -24.16
CA LEU A 23 -2.08 -25.32 -23.87
C LEU A 23 -2.14 -24.96 -22.39
N ASP A 24 -1.96 -25.93 -21.49
CA ASP A 24 -1.89 -25.69 -20.04
C ASP A 24 -0.71 -24.78 -19.64
N ARG A 25 0.39 -24.81 -20.42
CA ARG A 25 1.51 -23.87 -20.20
C ARG A 25 1.26 -22.47 -20.79
N LEU A 26 0.39 -22.35 -21.77
CA LEU A 26 0.04 -21.09 -22.42
C LEU A 26 -1.21 -20.44 -21.80
N ALA A 27 -2.15 -21.28 -21.34
CA ALA A 27 -3.31 -20.82 -20.60
C ALA A 27 -2.93 -20.73 -19.11
N PRO A 28 -2.94 -19.53 -18.50
CA PRO A 28 -2.77 -19.46 -17.06
C PRO A 28 -3.81 -20.40 -16.38
N PRO A 29 -3.44 -21.10 -15.30
CA PRO A 29 -4.38 -21.95 -14.59
C PRO A 29 -5.64 -21.13 -14.26
N ALA A 30 -6.80 -21.79 -14.41
CA ALA A 30 -8.06 -21.14 -14.07
C ALA A 30 -7.92 -20.51 -12.70
N LEU A 31 -8.20 -19.19 -12.62
CA LEU A 31 -8.03 -18.38 -11.42
C LEU A 31 -8.59 -19.15 -10.22
N SER A 32 -7.74 -19.49 -9.27
CA SER A 32 -8.18 -20.08 -8.02
C SER A 32 -9.02 -19.03 -7.30
N GLN A 33 -10.34 -19.09 -7.44
CA GLN A 33 -11.29 -18.16 -6.81
C GLN A 33 -11.42 -18.39 -5.30
N THR A 34 -10.51 -19.16 -4.70
CA THR A 34 -10.54 -19.48 -3.28
C THR A 34 -9.75 -18.45 -2.49
N LEU A 35 -10.46 -17.77 -1.60
CA LEU A 35 -9.82 -16.85 -0.65
C LEU A 35 -9.03 -17.64 0.40
N PRO A 36 -7.81 -17.20 0.74
CA PRO A 36 -7.03 -17.82 1.81
C PRO A 36 -7.77 -17.76 3.15
N GLU A 37 -7.91 -18.90 3.82
CA GLU A 37 -8.52 -18.95 5.16
C GLU A 37 -7.55 -18.53 6.27
N LYS A 38 -6.25 -18.66 6.04
CA LYS A 38 -5.17 -18.35 6.98
C LYS A 38 -4.30 -17.21 6.45
N GLY A 39 -3.40 -16.71 7.30
CA GLY A 39 -2.57 -15.55 6.97
C GLY A 39 -3.32 -14.23 7.20
N ASP A 40 -2.60 -13.15 7.43
CA ASP A 40 -3.16 -11.82 7.68
C ASP A 40 -2.57 -10.73 6.77
N ALA A 41 -1.65 -11.11 5.87
CA ALA A 41 -1.08 -10.22 4.89
C ALA A 41 -0.81 -10.91 3.56
N PHE A 42 -1.15 -10.24 2.46
CA PHE A 42 -1.02 -10.77 1.10
C PHE A 42 -0.62 -9.65 0.13
N VAL A 43 -0.07 -10.06 -1.02
CA VAL A 43 0.10 -9.23 -2.22
C VAL A 43 -0.88 -9.72 -3.27
N TRP A 44 -1.55 -8.81 -3.93
CA TRP A 44 -2.42 -9.11 -5.07
C TRP A 44 -1.60 -9.32 -6.34
N GLU A 45 -1.77 -10.46 -6.98
CA GLU A 45 -1.11 -10.85 -8.23
C GLU A 45 -2.16 -10.97 -9.35
N PRO A 46 -2.45 -9.89 -10.10
CA PRO A 46 -3.57 -9.89 -11.06
C PRO A 46 -3.38 -10.90 -12.19
N HIS A 47 -2.14 -11.16 -12.63
CA HIS A 47 -1.84 -12.12 -13.69
C HIS A 47 -2.10 -13.58 -13.27
N LEU A 48 -2.08 -13.86 -11.97
CA LEU A 48 -2.48 -15.14 -11.39
C LEU A 48 -3.93 -15.12 -10.90
N GLY A 49 -4.53 -13.93 -10.78
CA GLY A 49 -5.84 -13.76 -10.14
C GLY A 49 -5.87 -14.25 -8.70
N ALA A 50 -4.75 -14.15 -7.99
CA ALA A 50 -4.53 -14.80 -6.69
C ALA A 50 -3.89 -13.84 -5.67
N LEU A 51 -3.99 -14.22 -4.41
CA LEU A 51 -3.36 -13.56 -3.26
C LEU A 51 -2.15 -14.38 -2.83
N THR A 52 -0.94 -13.78 -2.91
CA THR A 52 0.30 -14.38 -2.45
C THR A 52 0.57 -13.98 -1.00
N GLU A 53 0.71 -14.97 -0.10
CA GLU A 53 0.89 -14.73 1.34
C GLU A 53 2.23 -14.07 1.64
N VAL A 54 2.20 -13.07 2.52
CA VAL A 54 3.38 -12.42 3.10
C VAL A 54 3.57 -12.94 4.52
N ALA A 55 4.56 -13.78 4.72
CA ALA A 55 4.82 -14.42 6.01
C ALA A 55 5.15 -13.42 7.13
N HIS A 56 5.84 -12.33 6.80
CA HIS A 56 6.20 -11.28 7.74
C HIS A 56 6.04 -9.89 7.12
N VAL A 57 5.11 -9.10 7.68
CA VAL A 57 4.95 -7.69 7.32
C VAL A 57 6.06 -6.89 8.00
N ALA A 58 6.93 -6.27 7.21
CA ALA A 58 7.94 -5.34 7.71
C ALA A 58 7.24 -4.10 8.32
N SER A 59 7.09 -4.08 9.63
CA SER A 59 6.40 -3.01 10.38
C SER A 59 7.25 -2.51 11.55
N ILE A 60 7.16 -1.20 11.80
CA ILE A 60 7.77 -0.55 12.96
C ILE A 60 6.77 -0.60 14.11
N GLU A 61 7.27 -0.68 15.35
CA GLU A 61 6.43 -0.54 16.54
C GLU A 61 5.74 0.83 16.57
N LEU A 62 4.45 0.84 16.86
CA LEU A 62 3.63 2.04 16.80
C LEU A 62 4.17 3.21 17.65
N PRO A 63 4.70 2.98 18.87
CA PRO A 63 5.28 4.05 19.71
C PRO A 63 6.54 4.70 19.13
N LEU A 64 7.21 4.04 18.18
CA LEU A 64 8.40 4.58 17.50
C LEU A 64 8.07 5.54 16.36
N LEU A 65 6.81 5.59 15.93
CA LEU A 65 6.33 6.55 14.95
C LEU A 65 6.03 7.88 15.64
N LYS A 66 7.04 8.74 15.72
CA LYS A 66 6.99 10.06 16.37
C LYS A 66 6.59 11.16 15.40
N ALA A 67 6.10 12.27 15.94
CA ALA A 67 5.68 13.48 15.19
C ALA A 67 4.48 13.26 14.24
N ILE A 68 3.74 12.18 14.45
CA ILE A 68 2.53 11.83 13.68
C ILE A 68 1.42 11.28 14.59
N GLU A 69 1.38 11.70 15.83
CA GLU A 69 0.46 11.19 16.86
C GLU A 69 -1.01 11.35 16.45
N ASN A 70 -1.40 12.50 15.96
CA ASN A 70 -2.77 12.76 15.50
C ASN A 70 -3.18 11.85 14.33
N GLN A 71 -2.29 11.70 13.34
CA GLN A 71 -2.50 10.82 12.19
C GLN A 71 -2.60 9.36 12.64
N ARG A 72 -1.73 8.95 13.57
CA ARG A 72 -1.71 7.61 14.17
C ARG A 72 -3.03 7.31 14.87
N ASP A 73 -3.45 8.17 15.79
CA ASP A 73 -4.62 7.93 16.63
C ASP A 73 -5.90 7.93 15.80
N THR A 74 -5.98 8.81 14.81
CA THR A 74 -7.09 8.87 13.85
C THR A 74 -7.17 7.60 13.00
N LEU A 75 -6.03 7.15 12.44
CA LEU A 75 -6.00 5.95 11.58
C LEU A 75 -6.31 4.67 12.37
N ILE A 76 -5.77 4.55 13.60
CA ILE A 76 -6.08 3.43 14.49
C ILE A 76 -7.58 3.37 14.79
N ALA A 77 -8.19 4.49 15.19
CA ALA A 77 -9.61 4.54 15.52
C ALA A 77 -10.49 4.14 14.31
N ASN A 78 -10.16 4.63 13.11
CA ASN A 78 -10.84 4.27 11.87
C ASN A 78 -10.69 2.77 11.55
N THR A 79 -9.49 2.23 11.68
CA THR A 79 -9.20 0.83 11.37
C THR A 79 -9.82 -0.13 12.37
N ARG A 80 -9.85 0.21 13.67
CA ARG A 80 -10.52 -0.58 14.71
C ARG A 80 -12.02 -0.67 14.46
N ARG A 81 -12.68 0.47 14.16
CA ARG A 81 -14.10 0.47 13.78
C ARG A 81 -14.37 -0.49 12.62
N PHE A 82 -13.56 -0.43 11.59
CA PHE A 82 -13.70 -1.34 10.46
C PHE A 82 -13.51 -2.81 10.86
N ALA A 83 -12.48 -3.13 11.62
CA ALA A 83 -12.23 -4.50 12.09
C ALA A 83 -13.38 -5.05 12.96
N ASP A 84 -14.04 -4.18 13.73
CA ASP A 84 -15.17 -4.50 14.60
C ASP A 84 -16.53 -4.50 13.85
N GLY A 85 -16.54 -4.29 12.54
CA GLY A 85 -17.75 -4.33 11.72
C GLY A 85 -18.51 -3.02 11.60
N LEU A 86 -17.96 -1.96 12.12
CA LEU A 86 -18.57 -0.64 12.13
C LEU A 86 -18.18 0.16 10.86
N PRO A 87 -18.94 1.19 10.49
CA PRO A 87 -18.61 2.07 9.37
C PRO A 87 -17.22 2.73 9.54
N ALA A 88 -16.47 2.75 8.44
CA ALA A 88 -15.16 3.38 8.38
C ALA A 88 -14.90 3.97 6.99
N ASN A 89 -14.02 4.96 6.93
CA ASN A 89 -13.68 5.67 5.71
C ASN A 89 -12.42 5.13 5.06
N ASN A 90 -12.39 5.14 3.72
CA ASN A 90 -11.13 5.02 2.99
C ASN A 90 -10.19 6.16 3.38
N ALA A 91 -8.89 5.90 3.43
CA ALA A 91 -7.92 6.90 3.86
C ALA A 91 -6.84 7.18 2.82
N LEU A 92 -6.53 8.46 2.65
CA LEU A 92 -5.38 8.95 1.90
C LEU A 92 -4.38 9.60 2.86
N LEU A 93 -3.20 8.99 2.97
CA LEU A 93 -2.06 9.52 3.73
C LEU A 93 -1.15 10.24 2.74
N TRP A 94 -1.08 11.57 2.81
CA TRP A 94 -0.36 12.35 1.81
C TRP A 94 0.70 13.25 2.45
N GLY A 95 1.72 13.64 1.70
CA GLY A 95 2.71 14.64 2.13
C GLY A 95 4.15 14.16 2.09
N ALA A 96 5.00 14.72 2.94
CA ALA A 96 6.45 14.61 2.89
C ALA A 96 6.96 13.16 2.83
N ARG A 97 7.98 12.93 1.99
CA ARG A 97 8.63 11.63 1.84
C ARG A 97 9.36 11.22 3.12
N GLY A 98 9.34 9.92 3.43
CA GLY A 98 10.06 9.38 4.57
C GLY A 98 9.46 9.68 5.93
N MET A 99 8.25 10.27 6.00
CA MET A 99 7.57 10.64 7.26
C MET A 99 6.69 9.52 7.84
N GLY A 100 6.88 8.28 7.40
CA GLY A 100 6.24 7.12 8.04
C GLY A 100 4.82 6.80 7.54
N LYS A 101 4.34 7.35 6.41
CA LYS A 101 3.00 7.09 5.86
C LYS A 101 2.72 5.59 5.72
N SER A 102 3.53 4.88 4.94
CA SER A 102 3.41 3.44 4.70
C SER A 102 3.67 2.62 5.97
N SER A 103 4.64 3.05 6.78
CA SER A 103 4.94 2.43 8.07
C SER A 103 3.76 2.51 9.03
N LEU A 104 3.01 3.62 9.02
CA LEU A 104 1.83 3.80 9.86
C LEU A 104 0.72 2.81 9.48
N VAL A 105 0.44 2.61 8.20
CA VAL A 105 -0.58 1.64 7.75
C VAL A 105 -0.22 0.23 8.24
N LYS A 106 1.03 -0.20 8.04
CA LYS A 106 1.53 -1.52 8.47
C LYS A 106 1.52 -1.67 10.00
N ALA A 107 1.92 -0.63 10.74
CA ALA A 107 1.91 -0.63 12.20
C ALA A 107 0.49 -0.69 12.78
N VAL A 108 -0.46 0.03 12.17
CA VAL A 108 -1.88 0.00 12.57
C VAL A 108 -2.50 -1.36 12.31
N HIS A 109 -2.23 -1.99 11.15
CA HIS A 109 -2.67 -3.35 10.86
C HIS A 109 -2.19 -4.33 11.94
N ARG A 110 -0.88 -4.32 12.26
CA ARG A 110 -0.30 -5.15 13.32
C ARG A 110 -0.94 -4.90 14.68
N GLU A 111 -1.17 -3.63 15.04
CA GLU A 111 -1.78 -3.27 16.33
C GLU A 111 -3.23 -3.72 16.44
N VAL A 112 -4.02 -3.61 15.38
CA VAL A 112 -5.42 -4.05 15.36
C VAL A 112 -5.53 -5.57 15.46
N ASN A 113 -4.56 -6.31 14.90
CA ASN A 113 -4.50 -7.78 14.98
C ASN A 113 -3.88 -8.29 16.28
N ARG A 114 -3.28 -7.41 17.12
CA ARG A 114 -2.65 -7.82 18.38
C ARG A 114 -3.65 -8.52 19.30
N GLY A 115 -3.37 -9.79 19.64
CA GLY A 115 -4.24 -10.61 20.49
C GLY A 115 -5.52 -11.13 19.83
N LYS A 116 -5.75 -10.82 18.56
CA LYS A 116 -6.89 -11.32 17.79
C LYS A 116 -6.38 -12.24 16.67
N LYS A 117 -7.03 -13.38 16.43
CA LYS A 117 -6.70 -14.24 15.30
C LYS A 117 -7.18 -13.58 14.00
N SER A 118 -6.29 -12.85 13.32
CA SER A 118 -6.50 -12.33 11.96
C SER A 118 -7.84 -11.59 11.78
N ALA A 119 -8.13 -10.63 12.66
CA ALA A 119 -9.35 -9.83 12.57
C ALA A 119 -9.42 -9.02 11.26
N LEU A 120 -8.26 -8.63 10.74
CA LEU A 120 -8.10 -7.78 9.55
C LEU A 120 -7.01 -8.37 8.66
N VAL A 121 -7.30 -8.52 7.37
CA VAL A 121 -6.33 -8.95 6.35
C VAL A 121 -5.82 -7.73 5.62
N LEU A 122 -4.49 -7.58 5.55
CA LEU A 122 -3.84 -6.56 4.73
C LEU A 122 -3.57 -7.13 3.34
N ILE A 123 -4.00 -6.44 2.29
CA ILE A 123 -3.71 -6.81 0.90
C ILE A 123 -2.98 -5.64 0.25
N GLU A 124 -1.71 -5.82 -0.08
CA GLU A 124 -0.96 -4.85 -0.85
C GLU A 124 -1.34 -4.96 -2.34
N VAL A 125 -1.66 -3.83 -2.94
CA VAL A 125 -1.95 -3.69 -4.37
C VAL A 125 -0.94 -2.72 -4.94
N HIS A 126 -0.13 -3.17 -5.90
CA HIS A 126 0.83 -2.29 -6.55
C HIS A 126 0.11 -1.24 -7.41
N ARG A 127 0.73 -0.07 -7.57
CA ARG A 127 0.15 1.03 -8.35
C ARG A 127 -0.20 0.59 -9.78
N GLU A 128 0.64 -0.21 -10.38
CA GLU A 128 0.49 -0.74 -11.74
C GLU A 128 -0.75 -1.63 -11.86
N ASP A 129 -1.18 -2.23 -10.77
CA ASP A 129 -2.26 -3.19 -10.69
C ASP A 129 -3.63 -2.57 -10.33
N ILE A 130 -3.70 -1.26 -10.17
CA ILE A 130 -4.93 -0.52 -9.85
C ILE A 130 -6.06 -0.81 -10.85
N ALA A 131 -5.74 -1.01 -12.13
CA ALA A 131 -6.73 -1.35 -13.15
C ALA A 131 -7.45 -2.69 -12.86
N SER A 132 -6.83 -3.59 -12.10
CA SER A 132 -7.37 -4.90 -11.73
C SER A 132 -8.24 -4.91 -10.45
N LEU A 133 -8.33 -3.78 -9.74
CA LEU A 133 -9.11 -3.67 -8.50
C LEU A 133 -10.55 -4.20 -8.62
N PRO A 134 -11.30 -3.96 -9.70
CA PRO A 134 -12.65 -4.54 -9.84
C PRO A 134 -12.68 -6.07 -9.77
N LEU A 135 -11.63 -6.74 -10.29
CA LEU A 135 -11.49 -8.19 -10.20
C LEU A 135 -11.24 -8.63 -8.75
N LEU A 136 -10.31 -7.96 -8.06
CA LEU A 136 -10.01 -8.22 -6.65
C LEU A 136 -11.26 -8.02 -5.78
N LEU A 137 -12.01 -6.93 -5.96
CA LEU A 137 -13.22 -6.66 -5.17
C LEU A 137 -14.29 -7.75 -5.35
N ARG A 138 -14.47 -8.26 -6.57
CA ARG A 138 -15.39 -9.39 -6.82
C ARG A 138 -14.95 -10.64 -6.07
N LEU A 139 -13.64 -10.93 -6.05
CA LEU A 139 -13.08 -12.04 -5.30
C LEU A 139 -13.35 -11.89 -3.78
N LEU A 140 -13.14 -10.68 -3.24
CA LEU A 140 -13.28 -10.41 -1.81
C LEU A 140 -14.73 -10.34 -1.32
N ARG A 141 -15.70 -10.01 -2.20
CA ARG A 141 -17.13 -9.82 -1.85
C ARG A 141 -17.76 -11.03 -1.14
N GLY A 142 -17.38 -12.24 -1.53
CA GLY A 142 -17.85 -13.48 -0.88
C GLY A 142 -17.10 -13.85 0.40
N GLY A 143 -16.06 -13.10 0.78
CA GLY A 143 -15.19 -13.43 1.90
C GLY A 143 -15.84 -13.13 3.26
N LYS A 144 -15.60 -14.02 4.23
CA LYS A 144 -16.07 -13.87 5.61
C LYS A 144 -15.17 -12.95 6.45
N ARG A 145 -13.98 -12.62 5.95
CA ARG A 145 -12.97 -11.78 6.64
C ARG A 145 -13.10 -10.32 6.22
N ARG A 146 -12.46 -9.44 6.96
CA ARG A 146 -12.33 -8.03 6.60
C ARG A 146 -10.98 -7.77 5.96
N TYR A 147 -10.98 -6.99 4.90
CA TYR A 147 -9.83 -6.75 4.05
C TYR A 147 -9.49 -5.27 4.00
N LEU A 148 -8.25 -4.93 4.34
CA LEU A 148 -7.66 -3.62 4.16
C LEU A 148 -6.79 -3.67 2.89
N LEU A 149 -7.28 -3.08 1.80
CA LEU A 149 -6.47 -2.89 0.60
C LEU A 149 -5.53 -1.72 0.83
N PHE A 150 -4.28 -1.92 0.50
CA PHE A 150 -3.25 -0.91 0.68
C PHE A 150 -2.48 -0.69 -0.62
N CYS A 151 -2.46 0.57 -1.10
CA CYS A 151 -1.64 0.99 -2.23
C CYS A 151 -0.62 2.02 -1.78
N ASP A 152 0.66 1.68 -1.88
CA ASP A 152 1.76 2.58 -1.52
C ASP A 152 2.15 3.47 -2.69
N ASP A 153 2.55 4.70 -2.40
CA ASP A 153 3.02 5.75 -3.35
C ASP A 153 2.10 5.96 -4.56
N LEU A 154 0.79 6.02 -4.30
CA LEU A 154 -0.24 6.22 -5.30
C LEU A 154 -0.13 7.61 -5.93
N SER A 155 0.04 7.64 -7.24
CA SER A 155 0.02 8.85 -8.06
C SER A 155 -0.32 8.49 -9.49
N PHE A 156 -1.00 9.37 -10.22
CA PHE A 156 -1.35 9.18 -11.61
C PHE A 156 -0.69 10.26 -12.47
N ASP A 157 -0.27 9.89 -13.67
CA ASP A 157 0.17 10.83 -14.69
C ASP A 157 -1.02 11.26 -15.58
N LYS A 158 -0.82 12.24 -16.45
CA LYS A 158 -1.89 12.82 -17.27
C LYS A 158 -2.65 11.81 -18.11
N ASP A 159 -1.90 10.87 -18.70
CA ASP A 159 -2.43 9.89 -19.67
C ASP A 159 -2.80 8.56 -19.03
N ASP A 160 -2.64 8.46 -17.71
CA ASP A 160 -2.95 7.25 -16.96
C ASP A 160 -4.46 7.11 -16.79
N THR A 161 -5.05 6.09 -17.41
CA THR A 161 -6.49 5.82 -17.33
C THR A 161 -6.89 4.93 -16.16
N SER A 162 -5.91 4.37 -15.42
CA SER A 162 -6.17 3.45 -14.31
C SER A 162 -6.87 4.13 -13.11
N TYR A 163 -6.79 5.48 -13.01
CA TYR A 163 -7.54 6.23 -12.01
C TYR A 163 -9.07 6.00 -12.09
N LYS A 164 -9.60 5.66 -13.29
CA LYS A 164 -11.04 5.36 -13.47
C LYS A 164 -11.45 4.11 -12.69
N SER A 165 -10.58 3.11 -12.65
CA SER A 165 -10.83 1.91 -11.84
C SER A 165 -10.83 2.22 -10.35
N LEU A 166 -9.89 3.07 -9.88
CA LEU A 166 -9.89 3.53 -8.49
C LEU A 166 -11.14 4.35 -8.16
N LYS A 167 -11.57 5.26 -9.06
CA LYS A 167 -12.80 6.03 -8.90
C LYS A 167 -14.00 5.10 -8.70
N ALA A 168 -14.15 4.08 -9.54
CA ALA A 168 -15.22 3.09 -9.42
C ALA A 168 -15.18 2.33 -8.09
N VAL A 169 -13.99 2.03 -7.57
CA VAL A 169 -13.80 1.38 -6.27
C VAL A 169 -14.18 2.29 -5.10
N LEU A 170 -13.79 3.55 -5.15
CA LEU A 170 -14.07 4.53 -4.08
C LEU A 170 -15.55 4.94 -4.04
N GLU A 171 -16.19 5.10 -5.20
CA GLU A 171 -17.61 5.45 -5.33
C GLU A 171 -18.54 4.23 -5.20
N GLY A 172 -18.04 3.04 -5.56
CA GLY A 172 -18.77 1.79 -5.42
C GLY A 172 -19.66 1.42 -6.60
N GLY A 173 -19.86 2.26 -7.62
CA GLY A 173 -20.71 1.98 -8.77
C GLY A 173 -22.09 1.44 -8.39
N ILE A 174 -22.79 0.71 -9.30
CA ILE A 174 -24.11 0.09 -9.02
C ILE A 174 -23.99 -1.03 -7.97
N GLU A 175 -22.88 -1.79 -7.97
CA GLU A 175 -22.68 -2.90 -7.04
C GLU A 175 -22.25 -2.45 -5.63
N GLY A 176 -21.83 -1.20 -5.47
CA GLY A 176 -21.25 -0.71 -4.23
C GLY A 176 -19.88 -1.30 -3.91
N ARG A 177 -19.14 -0.64 -3.05
CA ARG A 177 -17.95 -1.25 -2.42
C ARG A 177 -18.40 -2.36 -1.48
N PRO A 178 -17.75 -3.53 -1.46
CA PRO A 178 -18.06 -4.55 -0.47
C PRO A 178 -17.87 -4.02 0.96
N ASP A 179 -18.81 -4.29 1.86
CA ASP A 179 -18.77 -3.81 3.26
C ASP A 179 -17.59 -4.37 4.05
N ASN A 180 -17.02 -5.47 3.57
CA ASN A 180 -15.86 -6.12 4.16
C ASN A 180 -14.52 -5.62 3.59
N VAL A 181 -14.52 -4.56 2.78
CA VAL A 181 -13.31 -4.00 2.15
C VAL A 181 -13.14 -2.51 2.52
N LEU A 182 -11.93 -2.14 2.94
CA LEU A 182 -11.49 -0.77 3.17
C LEU A 182 -10.26 -0.49 2.33
N PHE A 183 -10.11 0.73 1.80
CA PHE A 183 -8.98 1.08 0.94
C PHE A 183 -8.16 2.21 1.55
N TYR A 184 -6.86 1.97 1.73
CA TYR A 184 -5.88 2.96 2.16
C TYR A 184 -4.83 3.18 1.08
N ALA A 185 -4.48 4.44 0.87
CA ALA A 185 -3.41 4.80 -0.05
C ALA A 185 -2.43 5.77 0.61
N THR A 186 -1.18 5.69 0.20
CA THR A 186 -0.22 6.76 0.50
C THR A 186 0.13 7.52 -0.77
N SER A 187 0.49 8.79 -0.63
CA SER A 187 0.96 9.61 -1.75
C SER A 187 1.98 10.64 -1.27
N ASN A 188 2.94 10.96 -2.12
CA ASN A 188 3.84 12.09 -1.88
C ASN A 188 3.23 13.42 -2.38
N ARG A 189 2.08 13.36 -3.02
CA ARG A 189 1.32 14.52 -3.52
C ARG A 189 0.02 14.67 -2.73
N ARG A 190 -0.41 15.90 -2.48
CA ARG A 190 -1.71 16.18 -1.85
C ARG A 190 -2.86 15.77 -2.77
N HIS A 191 -2.71 16.01 -4.06
CA HIS A 191 -3.65 15.59 -5.10
C HIS A 191 -3.00 14.48 -5.91
N LEU A 192 -3.73 13.40 -6.14
CA LEU A 192 -3.21 12.19 -6.78
C LEU A 192 -2.85 12.39 -8.25
N MET A 193 -3.42 13.42 -8.89
CA MET A 193 -3.12 13.79 -10.28
C MET A 193 -2.36 15.13 -10.35
N PRO A 194 -1.46 15.33 -11.35
CA PRO A 194 -0.72 16.57 -11.51
C PRO A 194 -1.65 17.74 -11.84
N ARG A 195 -1.43 18.89 -11.22
CA ARG A 195 -2.00 20.18 -11.65
C ARG A 195 -1.06 20.77 -12.67
N ASP A 196 -1.53 21.02 -13.87
CA ASP A 196 -0.76 21.75 -14.85
C ASP A 196 -0.64 23.23 -14.46
N MET A 197 0.56 23.81 -14.63
CA MET A 197 0.73 25.27 -14.54
C MET A 197 -0.17 25.99 -15.56
N MET A 198 -0.40 25.40 -16.75
CA MET A 198 -1.31 25.93 -17.74
C MET A 198 -2.78 25.92 -17.32
N ASP A 199 -3.20 24.99 -16.44
CA ASP A 199 -4.56 24.98 -15.88
C ASP A 199 -4.75 26.17 -14.91
N ASN A 200 -3.67 26.60 -14.22
CA ASN A 200 -3.71 27.79 -13.37
C ASN A 200 -3.75 29.11 -14.18
N GLU A 201 -3.08 29.18 -15.34
CA GLU A 201 -3.13 30.35 -16.23
C GLU A 201 -4.44 30.46 -16.99
N ARG A 202 -5.09 29.32 -17.32
CA ARG A 202 -6.41 29.27 -17.93
C ARG A 202 -7.57 29.49 -16.94
N ALA A 203 -7.31 29.40 -15.63
CA ALA A 203 -8.30 29.73 -14.60
C ALA A 203 -8.75 31.19 -14.61
N THR A 204 -8.06 32.06 -15.38
CA THR A 204 -8.51 33.42 -15.73
C THR A 204 -9.49 33.46 -16.93
N ALA A 205 -9.69 32.37 -17.66
CA ALA A 205 -10.67 32.25 -18.73
C ALA A 205 -11.96 31.56 -18.20
N ILE A 206 -13.08 32.07 -18.59
CA ILE A 206 -14.48 31.91 -18.14
C ILE A 206 -14.99 30.46 -17.86
N ASN A 207 -14.21 29.42 -18.07
CA ASN A 207 -14.50 28.03 -17.63
C ASN A 207 -13.18 27.32 -17.29
N PRO A 208 -12.81 27.16 -16.01
CA PRO A 208 -11.79 26.20 -15.60
C PRO A 208 -12.39 24.81 -15.89
N GLY A 209 -11.82 24.13 -16.88
CA GLY A 209 -12.44 22.96 -17.48
C GLY A 209 -12.75 21.83 -16.51
N GLU A 210 -13.81 21.09 -16.80
CA GLU A 210 -14.27 19.85 -16.16
C GLU A 210 -13.14 18.87 -15.83
N ALA A 211 -12.04 18.88 -16.58
CA ALA A 211 -10.84 18.07 -16.35
C ALA A 211 -10.09 18.42 -15.04
N VAL A 212 -10.13 19.69 -14.56
CA VAL A 212 -9.48 20.08 -13.29
C VAL A 212 -10.35 19.65 -12.11
N GLU A 213 -11.67 19.80 -12.23
CA GLU A 213 -12.61 19.32 -11.21
C GLU A 213 -12.56 17.80 -11.07
N GLU A 214 -12.44 17.06 -12.18
CA GLU A 214 -12.33 15.60 -12.15
C GLU A 214 -11.03 15.13 -11.48
N LYS A 215 -9.93 15.87 -11.67
CA LYS A 215 -8.62 15.58 -11.08
C LYS A 215 -8.54 15.84 -9.57
N VAL A 216 -9.18 16.89 -9.08
CA VAL A 216 -9.31 17.21 -7.64
C VAL A 216 -10.25 16.21 -6.98
N SER A 217 -11.32 15.88 -7.65
CA SER A 217 -12.43 15.03 -7.23
C SER A 217 -12.00 13.60 -6.83
N LEU A 218 -10.93 13.02 -7.41
CA LEU A 218 -10.49 11.67 -7.03
C LEU A 218 -9.98 11.60 -5.59
N SER A 219 -9.21 12.59 -5.18
CA SER A 219 -8.69 12.65 -3.80
C SER A 219 -9.82 12.91 -2.79
N ASP A 220 -10.82 13.71 -3.15
CA ASP A 220 -11.94 14.07 -2.27
C ASP A 220 -12.87 12.88 -1.95
N ARG A 221 -12.75 11.77 -2.73
CA ARG A 221 -13.48 10.53 -2.47
C ARG A 221 -12.93 9.71 -1.30
N PHE A 222 -11.76 10.06 -0.81
CA PHE A 222 -11.28 9.51 0.45
C PHE A 222 -11.93 10.25 1.60
N GLY A 223 -12.71 9.57 2.41
CA GLY A 223 -13.39 10.20 3.55
C GLY A 223 -12.44 10.58 4.69
N LEU A 224 -11.19 10.10 4.68
CA LEU A 224 -10.18 10.43 5.67
C LEU A 224 -8.89 10.89 4.97
N TRP A 225 -8.47 12.12 5.27
CA TRP A 225 -7.25 12.73 4.75
C TRP A 225 -6.27 13.00 5.87
N LEU A 226 -5.09 12.38 5.77
CA LEU A 226 -4.04 12.53 6.77
C LEU A 226 -2.81 13.15 6.13
N GLY A 227 -2.50 14.39 6.50
CA GLY A 227 -1.35 15.15 6.00
C GLY A 227 -0.10 14.88 6.83
N PHE A 228 1.03 14.62 6.17
CA PHE A 228 2.35 14.42 6.77
C PHE A 228 3.26 15.55 6.33
N HIS A 229 3.67 16.38 7.30
CA HIS A 229 4.49 17.55 7.04
C HIS A 229 5.98 17.23 7.16
N ASN A 230 6.81 18.17 6.75
CA ASN A 230 8.26 18.05 6.90
C ASN A 230 8.64 17.95 8.37
N CYS A 231 9.64 17.13 8.66
CA CYS A 231 10.17 16.88 9.97
C CYS A 231 10.95 18.11 10.49
N SER A 232 10.61 18.61 11.67
CA SER A 232 11.43 19.59 12.39
C SER A 232 12.73 18.94 12.89
N GLN A 233 13.66 19.74 13.38
CA GLN A 233 14.87 19.21 14.00
C GLN A 233 14.56 18.46 15.29
N ASP A 234 13.65 18.98 16.09
CA ASP A 234 13.26 18.37 17.36
C ASP A 234 12.53 17.04 17.14
N ASP A 235 11.63 16.98 16.14
CA ASP A 235 10.97 15.73 15.75
C ASP A 235 12.00 14.68 15.30
N TYR A 236 12.99 15.09 14.49
CA TYR A 236 14.03 14.19 14.02
C TYR A 236 14.86 13.63 15.18
N LEU A 237 15.27 14.49 16.12
CA LEU A 237 16.01 14.05 17.31
C LEU A 237 15.16 13.16 18.21
N ALA A 238 13.88 13.46 18.39
CA ALA A 238 12.95 12.61 19.13
C ALA A 238 12.80 11.21 18.52
N MET A 239 12.78 11.11 17.18
CA MET A 239 12.81 9.80 16.48
C MET A 239 14.10 9.03 16.78
N ILE A 240 15.26 9.71 16.69
CA ILE A 240 16.57 9.11 16.96
C ILE A 240 16.65 8.58 18.39
N GLU A 241 16.25 9.38 19.37
CA GLU A 241 16.26 9.00 20.78
C GLU A 241 15.32 7.82 21.05
N ALA A 242 14.13 7.83 20.47
CA ALA A 242 13.18 6.74 20.61
C ALA A 242 13.74 5.42 20.02
N TYR A 243 14.37 5.45 18.86
CA TYR A 243 15.02 4.28 18.28
C TYR A 243 16.22 3.82 19.09
N ALA A 244 17.10 4.73 19.53
CA ALA A 244 18.27 4.40 20.33
C ALA A 244 17.86 3.74 21.66
N ALA A 245 16.83 4.25 22.32
CA ALA A 245 16.27 3.67 23.53
C ALA A 245 15.66 2.28 23.29
N ASN A 246 14.83 2.14 22.24
CA ASN A 246 14.16 0.89 21.89
C ASN A 246 15.16 -0.24 21.59
N TYR A 247 16.22 0.06 20.87
CA TYR A 247 17.27 -0.92 20.53
C TYR A 247 18.40 -0.98 21.55
N GLY A 248 18.33 -0.18 22.62
CA GLY A 248 19.30 -0.14 23.73
C GLY A 248 20.71 0.18 23.23
N LEU A 249 20.85 1.20 22.36
CA LEU A 249 22.14 1.69 21.91
C LEU A 249 22.82 2.46 23.05
N LYS A 250 24.01 2.02 23.45
CA LYS A 250 24.77 2.64 24.54
C LYS A 250 25.67 3.74 23.98
N ILE A 251 25.12 4.96 23.92
CA ILE A 251 25.82 6.17 23.46
C ILE A 251 25.38 7.35 24.32
N ALA A 252 26.29 8.31 24.59
CA ALA A 252 25.93 9.52 25.32
C ALA A 252 24.90 10.36 24.53
N PRO A 253 23.88 10.93 25.16
CA PRO A 253 22.81 11.67 24.48
C PRO A 253 23.35 12.82 23.60
N GLU A 254 24.33 13.56 24.09
CA GLU A 254 24.93 14.67 23.36
C GLU A 254 25.67 14.21 22.10
N GLU A 255 26.41 13.09 22.20
CA GLU A 255 27.11 12.48 21.07
C GLU A 255 26.09 11.95 20.04
N LEU A 256 25.05 11.25 20.49
CA LEU A 256 23.98 10.74 19.62
C LEU A 256 23.36 11.89 18.81
N ARG A 257 22.99 12.99 19.46
CA ARG A 257 22.40 14.17 18.82
C ARG A 257 23.36 14.83 17.83
N ALA A 258 24.61 15.06 18.21
CA ALA A 258 25.62 15.68 17.34
C ALA A 258 25.85 14.85 16.07
N ARG A 259 26.02 13.55 16.22
CA ARG A 259 26.19 12.61 15.09
C ARG A 259 24.95 12.54 14.20
N ALA A 260 23.75 12.50 14.79
CA ALA A 260 22.51 12.49 14.05
C ALA A 260 22.31 13.75 13.20
N LEU A 261 22.66 14.94 13.72
CA LEU A 261 22.59 16.19 12.98
C LEU A 261 23.61 16.24 11.83
N THR A 262 24.83 15.77 12.07
CA THR A 262 25.86 15.64 11.02
C THR A 262 25.40 14.71 9.91
N TRP A 263 24.81 13.57 10.27
CA TRP A 263 24.22 12.62 9.31
C TRP A 263 23.12 13.26 8.45
N ALA A 264 22.19 13.97 9.09
CA ALA A 264 21.10 14.64 8.40
C ALA A 264 21.60 15.74 7.44
N MET A 265 22.64 16.50 7.82
CA MET A 265 23.29 17.49 6.94
C MET A 265 23.86 16.82 5.69
N GLY A 266 24.57 15.71 5.83
CA GLY A 266 25.12 14.97 4.69
C GLY A 266 24.07 14.39 3.76
N ARG A 267 22.83 14.17 4.23
CA ARG A 267 21.69 13.69 3.44
C ARG A 267 20.80 14.81 2.90
N GLY A 268 21.03 16.06 3.28
CA GLY A 268 20.25 17.23 2.87
C GLY A 268 18.78 17.22 3.33
N SER A 269 18.41 16.32 4.28
CA SER A 269 17.04 16.21 4.75
C SER A 269 16.95 15.58 6.14
N ARG A 270 15.83 15.89 6.82
CA ARG A 270 15.41 15.24 8.06
C ARG A 270 14.10 14.50 7.80
N SER A 271 14.06 13.22 8.16
CA SER A 271 12.85 12.40 8.00
C SER A 271 12.99 11.11 8.81
N GLY A 272 11.90 10.38 9.04
CA GLY A 272 11.95 9.08 9.69
C GLY A 272 12.81 8.05 8.94
N ARG A 273 12.88 8.15 7.60
CA ARG A 273 13.79 7.30 6.80
C ARG A 273 15.26 7.61 7.09
N VAL A 274 15.62 8.89 7.16
CA VAL A 274 16.99 9.32 7.47
C VAL A 274 17.34 8.96 8.91
N ALA A 275 16.40 9.09 9.85
CA ALA A 275 16.56 8.66 11.23
C ALA A 275 16.82 7.15 11.33
N TRP A 276 16.02 6.34 10.64
CA TRP A 276 16.22 4.90 10.62
C TRP A 276 17.57 4.48 10.02
N GLN A 277 17.99 5.09 8.90
CA GLN A 277 19.29 4.83 8.29
C GLN A 277 20.45 5.16 9.23
N PHE A 278 20.36 6.28 9.96
CA PHE A 278 21.36 6.64 10.97
C PHE A 278 21.43 5.60 12.11
N ILE A 279 20.28 5.16 12.62
CA ILE A 279 20.22 4.16 13.69
C ILE A 279 20.79 2.80 13.24
N GLN A 280 20.55 2.40 11.98
CA GLN A 280 21.15 1.17 11.43
C GLN A 280 22.66 1.27 11.36
N ASP A 281 23.20 2.40 10.91
CA ASP A 281 24.65 2.67 10.85
C ASP A 281 25.27 2.62 12.25
N MET A 282 24.68 3.35 13.19
CA MET A 282 25.09 3.36 14.61
C MET A 282 25.05 1.98 15.25
N ALA A 283 23.99 1.22 15.01
CA ALA A 283 23.89 -0.15 15.55
C ALA A 283 24.97 -1.05 14.98
N GLY A 284 25.29 -0.91 13.69
CA GLY A 284 26.39 -1.63 13.04
C GLY A 284 27.74 -1.29 13.66
N GLU A 285 28.06 -0.01 13.86
CA GLU A 285 29.30 0.42 14.52
C GLU A 285 29.42 -0.10 15.96
N LEU A 286 28.30 -0.16 16.69
CA LEU A 286 28.24 -0.67 18.06
C LEU A 286 28.14 -2.21 18.12
N GLY A 287 28.21 -2.91 16.98
CA GLY A 287 28.09 -4.37 16.89
C GLY A 287 26.74 -4.92 17.35
N LYS A 288 25.67 -4.09 17.29
CA LYS A 288 24.34 -4.45 17.77
C LYS A 288 23.41 -4.85 16.63
N LYS A 289 22.72 -5.97 16.77
CA LYS A 289 21.64 -6.38 15.86
C LYS A 289 20.34 -5.65 16.24
N ILE A 290 19.64 -5.11 15.25
CA ILE A 290 18.37 -4.38 15.40
C ILE A 290 17.32 -4.91 14.43
#